data_e8c316c9501ce50b3465e28e036d8ea1
#
_entry.id   e8c316c9501ce50b3465e28e036d8ea1
#
_cell.length_a   1.000
_cell.length_b   1.000
_cell.length_c   1.000
_cell.angle_alpha   90.00
_cell.angle_beta   90.00
_cell.angle_gamma   90.00
#
_symmetry.space_group_name_H-M   'P 1'
#
loop_
_entity.id
_entity.type
_entity.pdbx_description
1 polymer ?
#
loop_
_entity_poly.entity_id
_entity_poly.type
_entity_poly.pdbx_seq_one_letter_code
_entity_poly.pdbx_strand_id
1 'polypeptide(L)'
;SEMCIRDRDGLNTSAYLLDTAKDHIEGKITIDEAQQRIHSYYEQRTTRTEIENETKEADIVSARIAKLLGEKAFQFSPAEWLSIHRRLFEGVFSHAGQIRQYNITKKEWVLNGDTVIYADWNSIKDTLDYDFATEKQFSYEGLSVDAAVKHLAKFASGIWQIHPFGEGNTRATAVFMIKYMKTFGFRVNNDALSLIHI
;
A
#
# COMPACT_ATOMS: atom_id res chain seq x y z
N SER A 1 -2.78 -4.72 -20.59
CA SER A 1 -2.92 -3.61 -19.64
C SER A 1 -1.75 -3.67 -18.67
N GLU A 2 -0.84 -2.73 -18.81
CA GLU A 2 0.36 -2.61 -17.99
C GLU A 2 -0.05 -2.27 -16.57
N MET A 3 0.19 -3.21 -15.67
CA MET A 3 0.06 -3.00 -14.23
C MET A 3 1.26 -2.17 -13.77
N CYS A 4 1.22 -0.87 -14.07
CA CYS A 4 2.25 0.06 -13.65
C CYS A 4 1.87 0.63 -12.29
N ILE A 5 2.23 -0.07 -11.22
CA ILE A 5 2.41 0.58 -9.92
C ILE A 5 3.76 1.30 -10.04
N ARG A 6 3.79 2.43 -10.71
CA ARG A 6 4.89 3.37 -10.59
C ARG A 6 4.70 4.05 -9.24
N ASP A 7 5.42 3.57 -8.26
CA ASP A 7 5.61 4.36 -7.06
C ASP A 7 6.36 5.64 -7.45
N ARG A 8 6.11 6.70 -6.73
CA ARG A 8 6.67 8.03 -6.90
C ARG A 8 8.21 8.06 -6.85
N ASP A 9 8.81 7.01 -6.31
CA ASP A 9 10.25 6.82 -6.18
C ASP A 9 10.90 6.18 -7.43
N GLY A 10 10.15 6.04 -8.54
CA GLY A 10 10.69 5.54 -9.82
C GLY A 10 10.91 4.03 -9.86
N LEU A 11 10.39 3.28 -8.89
CA LEU A 11 10.53 1.83 -8.82
C LEU A 11 9.90 1.15 -10.04
N ASN A 12 10.67 0.32 -10.73
CA ASN A 12 10.22 -0.45 -11.87
C ASN A 12 10.26 -1.94 -11.55
N THR A 13 9.20 -2.64 -11.92
CA THR A 13 9.15 -4.10 -11.80
C THR A 13 9.98 -4.77 -12.90
N SER A 14 10.52 -5.96 -12.59
CA SER A 14 11.31 -6.74 -13.54
C SER A 14 10.44 -7.46 -14.58
N ALA A 15 11.02 -7.80 -15.73
CA ALA A 15 10.39 -8.70 -16.68
C ALA A 15 10.09 -10.08 -16.06
N TYR A 16 10.91 -10.54 -15.13
CA TYR A 16 10.70 -11.81 -14.42
C TYR A 16 9.42 -11.80 -13.57
N LEU A 17 9.12 -10.66 -12.90
CA LEU A 17 7.85 -10.51 -12.20
C LEU A 17 6.67 -10.58 -13.17
N LEU A 18 6.75 -9.88 -14.31
CA LEU A 18 5.66 -9.86 -15.30
C LEU A 18 5.36 -11.25 -15.83
N ASP A 19 6.39 -12.05 -16.16
CA ASP A 19 6.23 -13.44 -16.61
C ASP A 19 5.66 -14.32 -15.49
N THR A 20 6.13 -14.17 -14.27
CA THR A 20 5.63 -14.91 -13.11
C THR A 20 4.16 -14.56 -12.81
N ALA A 21 3.80 -13.30 -12.91
CA ALA A 21 2.42 -12.83 -12.73
C ALA A 21 1.50 -13.37 -13.83
N LYS A 22 1.97 -13.44 -15.08
CA LYS A 22 1.23 -14.04 -16.18
C LYS A 22 0.95 -15.53 -15.91
N ASP A 23 1.96 -16.30 -15.49
CA ASP A 23 1.77 -17.71 -15.13
C ASP A 23 0.74 -17.89 -14.01
N HIS A 24 0.73 -16.99 -13.03
CA HIS A 24 -0.28 -17.00 -11.98
C HIS A 24 -1.68 -16.68 -12.49
N ILE A 25 -1.83 -15.63 -13.32
CA ILE A 25 -3.13 -15.21 -13.89
C ILE A 25 -3.71 -16.33 -14.79
N GLU A 26 -2.86 -17.02 -15.53
CA GLU A 26 -3.22 -18.16 -16.37
C GLU A 26 -3.50 -19.45 -15.55
N GLY A 27 -3.37 -19.40 -14.22
CA GLY A 27 -3.63 -20.54 -13.34
C GLY A 27 -2.58 -21.64 -13.35
N LYS A 28 -1.40 -21.39 -13.94
CA LYS A 28 -0.29 -22.38 -13.99
C LYS A 28 0.41 -22.54 -12.65
N ILE A 29 0.41 -21.47 -11.84
CA ILE A 29 1.02 -21.45 -10.52
C ILE A 29 0.11 -20.71 -9.53
N THR A 30 0.23 -21.07 -8.25
CA THR A 30 -0.44 -20.37 -7.14
C THR A 30 0.27 -19.05 -6.82
N ILE A 31 -0.40 -18.18 -6.06
CA ILE A 31 0.22 -16.92 -5.59
C ILE A 31 1.40 -17.19 -4.65
N ASP A 32 1.36 -18.26 -3.86
CA ASP A 32 2.45 -18.65 -2.98
C ASP A 32 3.68 -19.13 -3.78
N GLU A 33 3.46 -19.93 -4.83
CA GLU A 33 4.52 -20.32 -5.76
C GLU A 33 5.11 -19.12 -6.50
N ALA A 34 4.28 -18.15 -6.90
CA ALA A 34 4.76 -16.92 -7.53
C ALA A 34 5.69 -16.14 -6.57
N GLN A 35 5.28 -15.97 -5.30
CA GLN A 35 6.12 -15.31 -4.30
C GLN A 35 7.44 -16.07 -4.07
N GLN A 36 7.38 -17.40 -4.00
CA GLN A 36 8.58 -18.21 -3.80
C GLN A 36 9.54 -18.11 -4.98
N ARG A 37 9.04 -18.11 -6.22
CA ARG A 37 9.86 -17.92 -7.43
C ARG A 37 10.58 -16.57 -7.40
N ILE A 38 9.86 -15.47 -7.08
CA ILE A 38 10.46 -14.14 -7.00
C ILE A 38 11.54 -14.08 -5.92
N HIS A 39 11.28 -14.65 -4.75
CA HIS A 39 12.25 -14.69 -3.65
C HIS A 39 13.51 -15.44 -4.07
N SER A 40 13.37 -16.67 -4.62
CA SER A 40 14.48 -17.49 -5.08
C SER A 40 15.31 -16.85 -6.19
N TYR A 41 14.64 -16.12 -7.12
CA TYR A 41 15.31 -15.36 -8.17
C TYR A 41 16.29 -14.33 -7.61
N TYR A 42 15.91 -13.64 -6.54
CA TYR A 42 16.76 -12.63 -5.91
C TYR A 42 17.77 -13.23 -4.92
N GLU A 43 17.49 -14.37 -4.30
CA GLU A 43 18.46 -15.07 -3.43
C GLU A 43 19.68 -15.59 -4.18
N GLN A 44 19.51 -16.04 -5.40
CA GLN A 44 20.59 -16.56 -6.24
C GLN A 44 21.56 -15.47 -6.72
N ARG A 45 21.21 -14.19 -6.58
CA ARG A 45 22.04 -13.05 -6.99
C ARG A 45 22.74 -12.44 -5.78
N THR A 46 24.03 -12.72 -5.64
CA THR A 46 24.83 -12.28 -4.49
C THR A 46 25.36 -10.85 -4.61
N THR A 47 25.50 -10.32 -5.84
CA THR A 47 25.98 -8.95 -6.10
C THR A 47 24.91 -8.19 -6.87
N ARG A 48 24.50 -7.02 -6.39
CA ARG A 48 23.44 -6.19 -6.99
C ARG A 48 23.84 -4.73 -7.02
N THR A 49 23.41 -4.04 -8.08
CA THR A 49 23.46 -2.59 -8.17
C THR A 49 22.32 -1.97 -7.35
N GLU A 50 22.36 -0.66 -7.12
CA GLU A 50 21.29 0.06 -6.43
C GLU A 50 19.96 -0.05 -7.17
N ILE A 51 19.98 0.09 -8.50
CA ILE A 51 18.79 -0.11 -9.38
C ILE A 51 18.20 -1.51 -9.26
N GLU A 52 19.04 -2.55 -9.15
CA GLU A 52 18.57 -3.93 -8.97
C GLU A 52 17.97 -4.17 -7.58
N ASN A 53 18.40 -3.43 -6.56
CA ASN A 53 17.77 -3.48 -5.24
C ASN A 53 16.39 -2.80 -5.24
N GLU A 54 16.24 -1.68 -5.93
CA GLU A 54 14.95 -1.00 -6.14
C GLU A 54 13.97 -1.90 -6.91
N THR A 55 14.43 -2.56 -7.99
CA THR A 55 13.63 -3.51 -8.75
C THR A 55 13.22 -4.70 -7.89
N LYS A 56 14.12 -5.21 -7.04
CA LYS A 56 13.82 -6.27 -6.06
C LYS A 56 12.71 -5.86 -5.10
N GLU A 57 12.80 -4.65 -4.55
CA GLU A 57 11.75 -4.11 -3.67
C GLU A 57 10.41 -4.09 -4.40
N ALA A 58 10.37 -3.51 -5.61
CA ALA A 58 9.15 -3.42 -6.41
C ALA A 58 8.53 -4.80 -6.66
N ASP A 59 9.33 -5.78 -7.04
CA ASP A 59 8.87 -7.14 -7.35
C ASP A 59 8.30 -7.85 -6.11
N ILE A 60 9.04 -7.83 -5.00
CA ILE A 60 8.61 -8.48 -3.75
C ILE A 60 7.33 -7.85 -3.23
N VAL A 61 7.27 -6.52 -3.19
CA VAL A 61 6.11 -5.80 -2.65
C VAL A 61 4.90 -5.99 -3.55
N SER A 62 5.04 -5.97 -4.88
CA SER A 62 3.94 -6.21 -5.83
C SER A 62 3.32 -7.60 -5.63
N ALA A 63 4.13 -8.65 -5.49
CA ALA A 63 3.64 -10.00 -5.24
C ALA A 63 2.88 -10.11 -3.89
N ARG A 64 3.38 -9.41 -2.85
CA ARG A 64 2.72 -9.35 -1.54
C ARG A 64 1.41 -8.57 -1.56
N ILE A 65 1.34 -7.48 -2.34
CA ILE A 65 0.10 -6.73 -2.58
C ILE A 65 -0.94 -7.67 -3.20
N ALA A 66 -0.58 -8.38 -4.27
CA ALA A 66 -1.50 -9.31 -4.93
C ALA A 66 -2.05 -10.38 -3.97
N LYS A 67 -1.18 -10.97 -3.15
CA LYS A 67 -1.58 -11.93 -2.11
C LYS A 67 -2.53 -11.32 -1.09
N LEU A 68 -2.16 -10.17 -0.50
CA LEU A 68 -2.98 -9.48 0.51
C LEU A 68 -4.36 -9.12 -0.01
N LEU A 69 -4.45 -8.65 -1.26
CA LEU A 69 -5.73 -8.29 -1.89
C LEU A 69 -6.59 -9.50 -2.23
N GLY A 70 -6.00 -10.68 -2.41
CA GLY A 70 -6.70 -11.97 -2.59
C GLY A 70 -7.28 -12.55 -1.29
N GLU A 71 -6.75 -12.16 -0.14
CA GLU A 71 -7.21 -12.65 1.17
C GLU A 71 -8.54 -12.01 1.57
N LYS A 72 -9.50 -12.83 2.01
CA LYS A 72 -10.81 -12.35 2.47
C LYS A 72 -10.76 -11.74 3.87
N ALA A 73 -9.85 -12.21 4.73
CA ALA A 73 -9.73 -11.72 6.11
C ALA A 73 -9.33 -10.23 6.12
N PHE A 74 -10.08 -9.43 6.86
CA PHE A 74 -9.81 -8.02 7.08
C PHE A 74 -10.51 -7.55 8.35
N GLN A 75 -9.81 -6.77 9.17
CA GLN A 75 -10.37 -6.12 10.36
C GLN A 75 -10.12 -4.61 10.26
N PHE A 76 -11.17 -3.81 10.30
CA PHE A 76 -11.02 -2.37 10.29
C PHE A 76 -10.44 -1.87 11.61
N SER A 77 -9.15 -1.60 11.65
CA SER A 77 -8.42 -1.08 12.82
C SER A 77 -7.06 -0.50 12.43
N PRO A 78 -6.48 0.42 13.25
CA PRO A 78 -5.09 0.85 13.07
C PRO A 78 -4.11 -0.32 13.09
N ALA A 79 -4.33 -1.32 13.94
CA ALA A 79 -3.48 -2.51 14.05
C ALA A 79 -3.44 -3.31 12.73
N GLU A 80 -4.56 -3.41 12.02
CA GLU A 80 -4.59 -4.05 10.70
C GLU A 80 -3.77 -3.27 9.68
N TRP A 81 -3.84 -1.93 9.68
CA TRP A 81 -3.04 -1.12 8.78
C TRP A 81 -1.54 -1.27 9.05
N LEU A 82 -1.13 -1.28 10.32
CA LEU A 82 0.26 -1.58 10.70
C LEU A 82 0.67 -3.00 10.28
N SER A 83 -0.23 -3.98 10.42
CA SER A 83 0.00 -5.35 9.98
C SER A 83 0.17 -5.45 8.47
N ILE A 84 -0.66 -4.76 7.68
CA ILE A 84 -0.53 -4.66 6.23
C ILE A 84 0.84 -4.10 5.87
N HIS A 85 1.26 -2.97 6.47
CA HIS A 85 2.58 -2.41 6.23
C HIS A 85 3.71 -3.40 6.56
N ARG A 86 3.63 -4.09 7.71
CA ARG A 86 4.62 -5.12 8.06
C ARG A 86 4.70 -6.19 6.99
N ARG A 87 3.57 -6.75 6.59
CA ARG A 87 3.49 -7.84 5.62
C ARG A 87 3.95 -7.45 4.22
N LEU A 88 3.79 -6.20 3.84
CA LEU A 88 4.31 -5.67 2.58
C LEU A 88 5.83 -5.54 2.61
N PHE A 89 6.40 -5.07 3.71
CA PHE A 89 7.78 -4.58 3.75
C PHE A 89 8.73 -5.38 4.66
N GLU A 90 8.27 -6.48 5.28
CA GLU A 90 9.12 -7.34 6.08
C GLU A 90 10.31 -7.88 5.25
N GLY A 91 11.54 -7.69 5.76
CA GLY A 91 12.77 -8.03 5.04
C GLY A 91 13.13 -7.07 3.90
N VAL A 92 12.31 -6.02 3.66
CA VAL A 92 12.61 -4.90 2.76
C VAL A 92 13.05 -3.70 3.60
N PHE A 93 12.23 -3.30 4.57
CA PHE A 93 12.55 -2.22 5.51
C PHE A 93 12.75 -2.77 6.92
N SER A 94 13.78 -2.29 7.62
CA SER A 94 14.04 -2.65 9.02
C SER A 94 12.93 -2.21 9.98
N HIS A 95 12.17 -1.18 9.59
CA HIS A 95 11.07 -0.59 10.36
C HIS A 95 9.67 -1.05 9.89
N ALA A 96 9.58 -2.16 9.16
CA ALA A 96 8.31 -2.68 8.66
C ALA A 96 7.26 -2.87 9.77
N GLY A 97 6.09 -2.23 9.62
CA GLY A 97 5.00 -2.25 10.61
C GLY A 97 5.21 -1.38 11.85
N GLN A 98 6.26 -0.56 11.88
CA GLN A 98 6.55 0.33 13.00
C GLN A 98 6.16 1.77 12.69
N ILE A 99 5.52 2.44 13.64
CA ILE A 99 5.26 3.87 13.57
C ILE A 99 6.59 4.61 13.72
N ARG A 100 6.82 5.61 12.85
CA ARG A 100 8.00 6.46 12.93
C ARG A 100 8.05 7.24 14.25
N GLN A 101 9.26 7.48 14.73
CA GLN A 101 9.54 8.24 15.96
C GLN A 101 10.27 9.57 15.65
N TYR A 102 10.01 10.14 14.48
CA TYR A 102 10.59 11.41 14.03
C TYR A 102 9.65 12.10 13.07
N ASN A 103 9.78 13.42 12.96
CA ASN A 103 8.99 14.20 12.02
C ASN A 103 9.58 14.10 10.62
N ILE A 104 8.69 14.01 9.63
CA ILE A 104 9.04 13.99 8.21
C ILE A 104 8.31 15.11 7.49
N THR A 105 8.98 15.67 6.49
CA THR A 105 8.42 16.62 5.54
C THR A 105 8.83 16.19 4.14
N LYS A 106 7.92 16.28 3.18
CA LYS A 106 8.26 16.04 1.77
C LYS A 106 7.92 17.29 0.95
N LYS A 107 8.84 17.69 0.09
CA LYS A 107 8.55 18.69 -0.95
C LYS A 107 7.79 17.98 -2.06
N GLU A 108 6.61 18.48 -2.37
CA GLU A 108 5.74 17.87 -3.35
C GLU A 108 5.70 18.73 -4.62
N TRP A 109 6.05 18.12 -5.76
CA TRP A 109 6.02 18.83 -7.06
C TRP A 109 4.60 19.32 -7.41
N VAL A 110 3.57 18.59 -7.00
CA VAL A 110 2.13 18.95 -7.16
C VAL A 110 1.80 20.28 -6.48
N LEU A 111 2.54 20.62 -5.43
CA LEU A 111 2.39 21.86 -4.68
C LEU A 111 3.40 22.93 -5.11
N ASN A 112 3.93 22.87 -6.35
CA ASN A 112 4.96 23.76 -6.85
C ASN A 112 6.23 23.82 -5.97
N GLY A 113 6.53 22.72 -5.28
CA GLY A 113 7.68 22.61 -4.40
C GLY A 113 7.42 23.01 -2.94
N ASP A 114 6.19 23.33 -2.59
CA ASP A 114 5.79 23.53 -1.20
C ASP A 114 5.88 22.22 -0.42
N THR A 115 6.08 22.33 0.88
CA THR A 115 6.30 21.22 1.79
C THR A 115 4.98 20.73 2.38
N VAL A 116 4.70 19.43 2.24
CA VAL A 116 3.63 18.78 3.00
C VAL A 116 4.09 18.55 4.44
N ILE A 117 3.33 19.06 5.39
CA ILE A 117 3.52 18.78 6.81
C ILE A 117 2.63 17.61 7.19
N TYR A 118 3.25 16.51 7.59
CA TYR A 118 2.57 15.33 8.11
C TYR A 118 2.33 15.44 9.61
N ALA A 119 1.57 14.52 10.20
CA ALA A 119 1.32 14.51 11.63
C ALA A 119 2.63 14.51 12.45
N ASP A 120 2.65 15.27 13.55
CA ASP A 120 3.74 15.17 14.52
C ASP A 120 3.85 13.75 15.06
N TRP A 121 5.08 13.23 15.11
CA TRP A 121 5.31 11.81 15.46
C TRP A 121 4.75 11.43 16.84
N ASN A 122 4.74 12.37 17.80
CA ASN A 122 4.17 12.16 19.14
C ASN A 122 2.64 12.01 19.13
N SER A 123 1.96 12.55 18.12
CA SER A 123 0.50 12.52 18.01
C SER A 123 -0.02 11.44 17.06
N ILE A 124 0.85 10.74 16.33
CA ILE A 124 0.42 9.77 15.31
C ILE A 124 -0.56 8.74 15.89
N LYS A 125 -0.23 8.16 17.03
CA LYS A 125 -1.05 7.10 17.62
C LYS A 125 -2.45 7.62 18.00
N ASP A 126 -2.49 8.75 18.68
CA ASP A 126 -3.76 9.34 19.14
C ASP A 126 -4.62 9.80 17.95
N THR A 127 -3.98 10.34 16.91
CA THR A 127 -4.67 10.74 15.68
C THR A 127 -5.24 9.52 14.94
N LEU A 128 -4.48 8.43 14.83
CA LEU A 128 -4.96 7.17 14.25
C LEU A 128 -6.16 6.62 15.04
N ASP A 129 -6.04 6.54 16.35
CA ASP A 129 -7.09 6.00 17.20
C ASP A 129 -8.37 6.86 17.08
N TYR A 130 -8.24 8.19 17.01
CA TYR A 130 -9.36 9.10 16.82
C TYR A 130 -10.02 8.96 15.45
N ASP A 131 -9.24 8.98 14.37
CA ASP A 131 -9.77 8.91 12.99
C ASP A 131 -10.46 7.56 12.74
N PHE A 132 -9.86 6.48 13.19
CA PHE A 132 -10.46 5.15 13.05
C PHE A 132 -11.72 4.97 13.92
N ALA A 133 -11.74 5.52 15.13
CA ALA A 133 -12.93 5.50 15.98
C ALA A 133 -14.07 6.32 15.36
N THR A 134 -13.75 7.49 14.79
CA THR A 134 -14.71 8.36 14.10
C THR A 134 -15.29 7.66 12.87
N GLU A 135 -14.45 7.07 12.04
CA GLU A 135 -14.88 6.32 10.85
C GLU A 135 -15.74 5.10 11.22
N LYS A 136 -15.39 4.40 12.27
CA LYS A 136 -16.15 3.23 12.75
C LYS A 136 -17.57 3.59 13.23
N GLN A 137 -17.77 4.83 13.70
CA GLN A 137 -19.07 5.33 14.13
C GLN A 137 -19.88 5.90 12.97
N PHE A 138 -19.27 6.15 11.82
CA PHE A 138 -19.93 6.69 10.66
C PHE A 138 -20.87 5.64 10.02
N SER A 139 -22.12 6.05 9.73
CA SER A 139 -23.09 5.18 9.07
C SER A 139 -23.14 5.47 7.57
N TYR A 140 -22.93 4.43 6.78
CA TYR A 140 -23.11 4.46 5.33
C TYR A 140 -24.55 4.17 4.90
N GLU A 141 -25.42 3.81 5.84
CA GLU A 141 -26.81 3.47 5.56
C GLU A 141 -27.58 4.68 5.00
N GLY A 142 -28.28 4.47 3.90
CA GLY A 142 -29.09 5.50 3.23
C GLY A 142 -28.28 6.53 2.43
N LEU A 143 -26.95 6.43 2.36
CA LEU A 143 -26.15 7.32 1.52
C LEU A 143 -26.24 6.97 0.05
N SER A 144 -26.17 8.00 -0.81
CA SER A 144 -25.90 7.78 -2.23
C SER A 144 -24.45 7.27 -2.41
N VAL A 145 -24.19 6.59 -3.54
CA VAL A 145 -22.83 6.12 -3.89
C VAL A 145 -21.84 7.30 -3.90
N ASP A 146 -22.23 8.44 -4.47
CA ASP A 146 -21.37 9.63 -4.52
C ASP A 146 -21.03 10.17 -3.13
N ALA A 147 -21.99 10.17 -2.21
CA ALA A 147 -21.77 10.61 -0.83
C ALA A 147 -20.83 9.64 -0.08
N ALA A 148 -21.04 8.33 -0.27
CA ALA A 148 -20.16 7.31 0.30
C ALA A 148 -18.73 7.41 -0.25
N VAL A 149 -18.55 7.57 -1.56
CA VAL A 149 -17.24 7.74 -2.20
C VAL A 149 -16.53 9.00 -1.71
N LYS A 150 -17.24 10.13 -1.61
CA LYS A 150 -16.67 11.37 -1.07
C LYS A 150 -16.19 11.21 0.37
N HIS A 151 -16.97 10.52 1.20
CA HIS A 151 -16.59 10.26 2.59
C HIS A 151 -15.35 9.32 2.66
N LEU A 152 -15.36 8.24 1.90
CA LEU A 152 -14.21 7.32 1.82
C LEU A 152 -12.95 8.01 1.31
N ALA A 153 -13.06 8.89 0.32
CA ALA A 153 -11.93 9.67 -0.18
C ALA A 153 -11.38 10.63 0.90
N LYS A 154 -12.27 11.27 1.66
CA LYS A 154 -11.87 12.14 2.79
C LYS A 154 -11.16 11.34 3.87
N PHE A 155 -11.68 10.17 4.26
CA PHE A 155 -11.05 9.30 5.23
C PHE A 155 -9.67 8.82 4.73
N ALA A 156 -9.59 8.33 3.48
CA ALA A 156 -8.34 7.90 2.87
C ALA A 156 -7.27 9.00 2.85
N SER A 157 -7.68 10.23 2.48
CA SER A 157 -6.79 11.40 2.49
C SER A 157 -6.33 11.75 3.91
N GLY A 158 -7.22 11.68 4.90
CA GLY A 158 -6.90 11.92 6.30
C GLY A 158 -5.84 10.97 6.83
N ILE A 159 -6.07 9.66 6.71
CA ILE A 159 -5.11 8.67 7.18
C ILE A 159 -3.80 8.71 6.39
N TRP A 160 -3.85 8.98 5.08
CA TRP A 160 -2.64 9.15 4.27
C TRP A 160 -1.82 10.35 4.74
N GLN A 161 -2.46 11.46 5.13
CA GLN A 161 -1.79 12.65 5.64
C GLN A 161 -1.13 12.45 7.00
N ILE A 162 -1.61 11.51 7.81
CA ILE A 162 -0.93 11.14 9.06
C ILE A 162 0.48 10.62 8.76
N HIS A 163 0.65 9.84 7.71
CA HIS A 163 1.93 9.34 7.23
C HIS A 163 2.73 8.64 8.33
N PRO A 164 2.19 7.56 8.92
CA PRO A 164 2.74 6.99 10.16
C PRO A 164 4.06 6.24 9.98
N PHE A 165 4.41 5.86 8.76
CA PHE A 165 5.61 5.06 8.49
C PHE A 165 6.74 5.92 7.93
N GLY A 166 7.99 5.46 8.08
CA GLY A 166 9.14 6.11 7.46
C GLY A 166 9.09 6.06 5.92
N GLU A 167 8.68 4.90 5.38
CA GLU A 167 8.50 4.63 3.95
C GLU A 167 7.27 3.77 3.72
N GLY A 168 6.79 3.65 2.46
CA GLY A 168 5.73 2.72 2.07
C GLY A 168 4.30 3.14 2.47
N ASN A 169 4.10 4.38 2.91
CA ASN A 169 2.79 4.88 3.36
C ASN A 169 1.72 4.76 2.27
N THR A 170 2.00 5.18 1.05
CA THR A 170 1.05 5.16 -0.06
C THR A 170 0.60 3.74 -0.38
N ARG A 171 1.54 2.79 -0.48
CA ARG A 171 1.24 1.39 -0.80
C ARG A 171 0.42 0.72 0.30
N ALA A 172 0.80 0.92 1.57
CA ALA A 172 0.06 0.38 2.71
C ALA A 172 -1.35 0.97 2.81
N THR A 173 -1.51 2.29 2.61
CA THR A 173 -2.80 2.97 2.61
C THR A 173 -3.69 2.45 1.49
N ALA A 174 -3.16 2.32 0.27
CA ALA A 174 -3.90 1.81 -0.87
C ALA A 174 -4.44 0.39 -0.61
N VAL A 175 -3.58 -0.53 -0.14
CA VAL A 175 -4.00 -1.91 0.18
C VAL A 175 -5.06 -1.93 1.28
N PHE A 176 -4.87 -1.15 2.35
CA PHE A 176 -5.84 -1.03 3.44
C PHE A 176 -7.19 -0.54 2.92
N MET A 177 -7.21 0.57 2.17
CA MET A 177 -8.43 1.16 1.64
C MET A 177 -9.15 0.23 0.67
N ILE A 178 -8.44 -0.49 -0.20
CA ILE A 178 -9.06 -1.48 -1.09
C ILE A 178 -9.74 -2.58 -0.29
N LYS A 179 -9.08 -3.12 0.73
CA LYS A 179 -9.67 -4.15 1.59
C LYS A 179 -10.88 -3.58 2.34
N TYR A 180 -10.79 -2.37 2.86
CA TYR A 180 -11.91 -1.70 3.52
C TYR A 180 -13.10 -1.51 2.57
N MET A 181 -12.89 -0.95 1.38
CA MET A 181 -13.95 -0.78 0.37
C MET A 181 -14.60 -2.10 -0.04
N LYS A 182 -13.82 -3.19 -0.12
CA LYS A 182 -14.37 -4.53 -0.40
C LYS A 182 -15.38 -4.98 0.67
N THR A 183 -15.27 -4.54 1.93
CA THR A 183 -16.26 -4.88 2.98
C THR A 183 -17.65 -4.30 2.71
N PHE A 184 -17.73 -3.22 1.93
CA PHE A 184 -18.99 -2.61 1.46
C PHE A 184 -19.50 -3.18 0.14
N GLY A 185 -18.81 -4.18 -0.42
CA GLY A 185 -19.18 -4.78 -1.70
C GLY A 185 -18.67 -4.02 -2.94
N PHE A 186 -17.83 -2.99 -2.76
CA PHE A 186 -17.20 -2.32 -3.90
C PHE A 186 -16.28 -3.28 -4.66
N ARG A 187 -16.42 -3.27 -5.98
CA ARG A 187 -15.45 -3.92 -6.88
C ARG A 187 -14.38 -2.89 -7.23
N VAL A 188 -13.20 -3.06 -6.67
CA VAL A 188 -12.04 -2.22 -6.99
C VAL A 188 -11.25 -2.95 -8.08
N ASN A 189 -11.18 -2.35 -9.27
CA ASN A 189 -10.32 -2.82 -10.34
C ASN A 189 -8.92 -2.17 -10.22
N ASN A 190 -7.94 -2.75 -10.90
CA ASN A 190 -6.56 -2.26 -10.84
C ASN A 190 -6.37 -0.88 -11.50
N ASP A 191 -7.31 -0.46 -12.38
CA ASP A 191 -7.24 0.85 -13.04
C ASP A 191 -7.39 2.01 -12.04
N ALA A 192 -8.13 1.77 -10.94
CA ALA A 192 -8.26 2.75 -9.85
C ALA A 192 -6.94 3.00 -9.08
N LEU A 193 -6.02 2.02 -9.07
CA LEU A 193 -4.70 2.18 -8.43
C LEU A 193 -3.74 3.03 -9.25
N SER A 194 -3.93 3.12 -10.58
CA SER A 194 -3.14 4.00 -11.44
C SER A 194 -3.50 5.48 -11.25
N LEU A 195 -4.66 5.78 -10.65
CA LEU A 195 -5.14 7.13 -10.36
C LEU A 195 -4.69 7.66 -8.99
N ILE A 196 -4.04 6.85 -8.16
CA ILE A 196 -3.39 7.31 -6.91
C ILE A 196 -2.02 7.96 -7.23
N HIS A 197 -1.88 8.48 -8.42
CA HIS A 197 -0.79 9.35 -8.84
C HIS A 197 -1.15 10.83 -8.66
N ILE A 198 -1.81 11.14 -7.55
CA ILE A 198 -2.03 12.54 -7.17
C ILE A 198 -1.11 12.87 -6.01
#